data_12295888104aa9e4c311dc081745ec85
#
_entry.id   12295888104aa9e4c311dc081745ec85
#
_cell.length_a   1.000
_cell.length_b   1.000
_cell.length_c   1.000
_cell.angle_alpha   90.00
_cell.angle_beta   90.00
_cell.angle_gamma   90.00
#
_symmetry.space_group_name_H-M   'P 1'
#
loop_
_entity.id
_entity.type
_entity.pdbx_description
1 polymer ?
#
loop_
_entity_poly.entity_id
_entity_poly.type
_entity_poly.pdbx_seq_one_letter_code
_entity_poly.pdbx_strand_id
1 'polypeptide(L)'
;LWNLSVQTASVAVMATGMVLVIVTRNIDLSVGSMLGFVGMIMGVMQAEILPQFLGFGHPALWLIVLIVGIALGAAIGALQGVVIAYLKVPAFIVTLGGFLVWRGAAWWVTMGRTVAPMDQTFQLLGGGPTGAIGFWPSWIVGALACAGIVLMIYFARRQRRRFGFPLRPMWAEGTLAGLGCGAVLAAVWVANSYPWPVRIAERYAEANGIPIPEGGLTIAHGIAIPVLVAVGVA
;
A
#
# COMPACT_ATOMS: atom_id res chain seq x y z
N LEU A 1 -6.84 11.65 9.88
CA LEU A 1 -7.24 11.11 8.56
C LEU A 1 -6.02 10.61 7.76
N TRP A 2 -4.89 11.35 7.71
CA TRP A 2 -3.71 10.92 6.95
C TRP A 2 -3.19 9.54 7.40
N ASN A 3 -2.99 9.31 8.70
CA ASN A 3 -2.60 8.00 9.25
C ASN A 3 -3.62 6.90 8.92
N LEU A 4 -4.91 7.22 8.90
CA LEU A 4 -5.95 6.29 8.49
C LEU A 4 -5.81 5.89 7.01
N SER A 5 -5.48 6.83 6.13
CA SER A 5 -5.28 6.54 4.71
C SER A 5 -4.09 5.59 4.50
N VAL A 6 -2.99 5.78 5.24
CA VAL A 6 -1.82 4.90 5.21
C VAL A 6 -2.17 3.49 5.70
N GLN A 7 -2.87 3.37 6.83
CA GLN A 7 -3.30 2.08 7.37
C GLN A 7 -4.29 1.38 6.44
N THR A 8 -5.24 2.13 5.87
CA THR A 8 -6.23 1.58 4.94
C THR A 8 -5.58 1.11 3.64
N ALA A 9 -4.50 1.75 3.19
CA ALA A 9 -3.79 1.35 1.98
C ALA A 9 -3.26 -0.09 2.06
N SER A 10 -2.68 -0.50 3.18
CA SER A 10 -2.20 -1.87 3.36
C SER A 10 -3.35 -2.89 3.33
N VAL A 11 -4.48 -2.54 3.95
CA VAL A 11 -5.70 -3.37 3.91
C VAL A 11 -6.27 -3.45 2.49
N ALA A 12 -6.25 -2.34 1.73
CA ALA A 12 -6.72 -2.31 0.35
C ALA A 12 -5.89 -3.23 -0.57
N VAL A 13 -4.55 -3.22 -0.44
CA VAL A 13 -3.67 -4.15 -1.19
C VAL A 13 -4.00 -5.60 -0.85
N MET A 14 -4.16 -5.92 0.43
CA MET A 14 -4.56 -7.27 0.84
C MET A 14 -5.95 -7.65 0.29
N ALA A 15 -6.90 -6.74 0.35
CA ALA A 15 -8.27 -6.96 -0.14
C ALA A 15 -8.28 -7.28 -1.65
N THR A 16 -7.43 -6.64 -2.46
CA THR A 16 -7.31 -6.95 -3.89
C THR A 16 -6.88 -8.40 -4.11
N GLY A 17 -5.87 -8.88 -3.36
CA GLY A 17 -5.49 -10.31 -3.40
C GLY A 17 -6.60 -11.24 -2.91
N MET A 18 -7.35 -10.83 -1.87
CA MET A 18 -8.47 -11.63 -1.33
C MET A 18 -9.63 -11.78 -2.31
N VAL A 19 -9.85 -10.83 -3.22
CA VAL A 19 -10.87 -10.97 -4.28
C VAL A 19 -10.62 -12.24 -5.10
N LEU A 20 -9.38 -12.53 -5.47
CA LEU A 20 -9.03 -13.73 -6.23
C LEU A 20 -9.35 -15.01 -5.45
N VAL A 21 -9.08 -15.02 -4.14
CA VAL A 21 -9.39 -16.15 -3.26
C VAL A 21 -10.91 -16.36 -3.15
N ILE A 22 -11.68 -15.28 -2.99
CA ILE A 22 -13.14 -15.34 -2.86
C ILE A 22 -13.79 -15.79 -4.18
N VAL A 23 -13.30 -15.33 -5.32
CA VAL A 23 -13.80 -15.74 -6.65
C VAL A 23 -13.63 -17.26 -6.85
N THR A 24 -12.57 -17.86 -6.30
CA THR A 24 -12.37 -19.32 -6.31
C THR A 24 -13.18 -20.05 -5.23
N ARG A 25 -14.09 -19.37 -4.54
CA ARG A 25 -14.94 -19.90 -3.45
C ARG A 25 -14.16 -20.43 -2.25
N ASN A 26 -12.98 -19.90 -2.00
CA ASN A 26 -12.15 -20.21 -0.85
C ASN A 26 -12.18 -19.07 0.16
N ILE A 27 -11.81 -19.38 1.40
CA ILE A 27 -11.65 -18.41 2.48
C ILE A 27 -10.21 -18.55 2.98
N ASP A 28 -9.48 -17.44 3.01
CA ASP A 28 -8.13 -17.39 3.59
C ASP A 28 -8.14 -16.55 4.86
N LEU A 29 -7.97 -17.23 6.00
CA LEU A 29 -7.87 -16.61 7.32
C LEU A 29 -6.43 -16.27 7.69
N SER A 30 -5.44 -16.75 6.94
CA SER A 30 -4.02 -16.62 7.27
C SER A 30 -3.38 -15.33 6.76
N VAL A 31 -4.04 -14.61 5.85
CA VAL A 31 -3.47 -13.46 5.14
C VAL A 31 -2.85 -12.42 6.06
N GLY A 32 -3.51 -12.07 7.17
CA GLY A 32 -2.99 -11.08 8.12
C GLY A 32 -1.78 -11.57 8.91
N SER A 33 -1.78 -12.83 9.34
CA SER A 33 -0.64 -13.43 10.05
C SER A 33 0.55 -13.68 9.13
N MET A 34 0.30 -14.05 7.87
CA MET A 34 1.32 -14.18 6.84
C MET A 34 1.97 -12.83 6.53
N LEU A 35 1.17 -11.77 6.39
CA LEU A 35 1.69 -10.41 6.24
C LEU A 35 2.60 -10.02 7.42
N GLY A 36 2.16 -10.31 8.66
CA GLY A 36 2.96 -10.06 9.85
C GLY A 36 4.28 -10.83 9.83
N PHE A 37 4.26 -12.12 9.52
CA PHE A 37 5.45 -12.95 9.44
C PHE A 37 6.45 -12.49 8.38
N VAL A 38 5.98 -12.25 7.15
CA VAL A 38 6.81 -11.74 6.07
C VAL A 38 7.40 -10.38 6.44
N GLY A 39 6.58 -9.48 7.01
CA GLY A 39 7.03 -8.16 7.47
C GLY A 39 8.12 -8.24 8.54
N MET A 40 8.03 -9.17 9.50
CA MET A 40 9.07 -9.37 10.51
C MET A 40 10.38 -9.88 9.90
N ILE A 41 10.33 -10.83 8.96
CA ILE A 41 11.52 -11.29 8.24
C ILE A 41 12.15 -10.13 7.45
N MET A 42 11.34 -9.36 6.72
CA MET A 42 11.81 -8.19 5.98
C MET A 42 12.47 -7.16 6.91
N GLY A 43 11.90 -6.92 8.09
CA GLY A 43 12.46 -6.04 9.10
C GLY A 43 13.81 -6.51 9.61
N VAL A 44 13.92 -7.76 10.05
CA VAL A 44 15.18 -8.36 10.53
C VAL A 44 16.25 -8.37 9.44
N MET A 45 15.88 -8.66 8.20
CA MET A 45 16.83 -8.59 7.08
C MET A 45 17.39 -7.18 6.89
N GLN A 46 16.58 -6.14 7.01
CA GLN A 46 17.04 -4.76 6.85
C GLN A 46 17.87 -4.25 8.02
N ALA A 47 17.44 -4.59 9.23
CA ALA A 47 18.07 -4.02 10.43
C ALA A 47 19.32 -4.78 10.86
N GLU A 48 19.38 -6.09 10.63
CA GLU A 48 20.36 -6.95 11.25
C GLU A 48 21.23 -7.74 10.27
N ILE A 49 20.63 -8.29 9.19
CA ILE A 49 21.35 -9.23 8.32
C ILE A 49 22.08 -8.50 7.19
N LEU A 50 21.34 -7.79 6.35
CA LEU A 50 21.92 -7.16 5.15
C LEU A 50 22.93 -6.04 5.44
N PRO A 51 22.77 -5.24 6.49
CA PRO A 51 23.75 -4.21 6.81
C PRO A 51 25.15 -4.77 7.16
N GLN A 52 25.23 -6.01 7.61
CA GLN A 52 26.52 -6.67 7.88
C GLN A 52 27.34 -6.92 6.60
N PHE A 53 26.66 -7.07 5.45
CA PHE A 53 27.30 -7.36 4.16
C PHE A 53 27.40 -6.13 3.27
N LEU A 54 26.40 -5.25 3.28
CA LEU A 54 26.28 -4.13 2.36
C LEU A 54 26.46 -2.76 3.01
N GLY A 55 26.44 -2.70 4.34
CA GLY A 55 26.42 -1.44 5.10
C GLY A 55 25.03 -0.83 5.20
N PHE A 56 24.82 0.02 6.23
CA PHE A 56 23.55 0.77 6.38
C PHE A 56 23.39 1.81 5.28
N GLY A 57 22.15 1.96 4.77
CA GLY A 57 21.83 2.97 3.76
C GLY A 57 22.25 2.61 2.33
N HIS A 58 22.68 1.38 2.06
CA HIS A 58 23.00 0.95 0.71
C HIS A 58 21.73 0.95 -0.17
N PRO A 59 21.73 1.56 -1.36
CA PRO A 59 20.54 1.77 -2.18
C PRO A 59 19.84 0.48 -2.65
N ALA A 60 20.52 -0.67 -2.60
CA ALA A 60 19.93 -1.96 -2.94
C ALA A 60 19.18 -2.64 -1.79
N LEU A 61 19.33 -2.18 -0.52
CA LEU A 61 18.74 -2.84 0.64
C LEU A 61 17.22 -3.01 0.51
N TRP A 62 16.51 -1.94 0.24
CA TRP A 62 15.07 -1.94 0.14
C TRP A 62 14.57 -2.86 -0.99
N LEU A 63 15.28 -2.88 -2.13
CA LEU A 63 14.90 -3.70 -3.28
C LEU A 63 15.08 -5.19 -3.02
N ILE A 64 16.22 -5.58 -2.43
CA ILE A 64 16.50 -6.98 -2.07
C ILE A 64 15.43 -7.48 -1.10
N VAL A 65 15.13 -6.70 -0.07
CA VAL A 65 14.13 -7.08 0.94
C VAL A 65 12.73 -7.16 0.34
N LEU A 66 12.38 -6.27 -0.59
CA LEU A 66 11.11 -6.31 -1.29
C LEU A 66 10.97 -7.60 -2.12
N ILE A 67 12.02 -7.96 -2.88
CA ILE A 67 12.03 -9.19 -3.68
C ILE A 67 11.91 -10.42 -2.78
N VAL A 68 12.66 -10.47 -1.69
CA VAL A 68 12.59 -11.57 -0.71
C VAL A 68 11.21 -11.65 -0.08
N GLY A 69 10.61 -10.52 0.29
CA GLY A 69 9.26 -10.48 0.84
C GLY A 69 8.20 -11.05 -0.12
N ILE A 70 8.27 -10.65 -1.40
CA ILE A 70 7.37 -11.16 -2.44
C ILE A 70 7.60 -12.67 -2.66
N ALA A 71 8.86 -13.11 -2.77
CA ALA A 71 9.20 -14.51 -2.96
C ALA A 71 8.73 -15.37 -1.78
N LEU A 72 8.93 -14.91 -0.54
CA LEU A 72 8.50 -15.61 0.66
C LEU A 72 6.96 -15.69 0.74
N GLY A 73 6.26 -14.59 0.48
CA GLY A 73 4.80 -14.58 0.43
C GLY A 73 4.26 -15.54 -0.64
N ALA A 74 4.85 -15.54 -1.82
CA ALA A 74 4.50 -16.46 -2.91
C ALA A 74 4.78 -17.92 -2.52
N ALA A 75 5.91 -18.22 -1.88
CA ALA A 75 6.25 -19.57 -1.44
C ALA A 75 5.26 -20.10 -0.38
N ILE A 76 4.91 -19.26 0.60
CA ILE A 76 3.92 -19.61 1.62
C ILE A 76 2.53 -19.83 0.99
N GLY A 77 2.11 -18.92 0.10
CA GLY A 77 0.84 -19.06 -0.62
C GLY A 77 0.80 -20.31 -1.50
N ALA A 78 1.91 -20.62 -2.18
CA ALA A 78 2.03 -21.84 -2.97
C ALA A 78 1.96 -23.10 -2.09
N LEU A 79 2.62 -23.11 -0.93
CA LEU A 79 2.56 -24.23 0.01
C LEU A 79 1.12 -24.50 0.47
N GLN A 80 0.41 -23.46 0.91
CA GLN A 80 -1.01 -23.59 1.32
C GLN A 80 -1.90 -23.98 0.14
N GLY A 81 -1.65 -23.39 -1.04
CA GLY A 81 -2.39 -23.70 -2.26
C GLY A 81 -2.23 -25.16 -2.70
N VAL A 82 -1.03 -25.74 -2.59
CA VAL A 82 -0.77 -27.17 -2.87
C VAL A 82 -1.56 -28.06 -1.91
N VAL A 83 -1.57 -27.75 -0.61
CA VAL A 83 -2.34 -28.52 0.38
C VAL A 83 -3.85 -28.47 0.07
N ILE A 84 -4.37 -27.30 -0.30
CA ILE A 84 -5.78 -27.12 -0.62
C ILE A 84 -6.14 -27.83 -1.93
N ALA A 85 -5.36 -27.60 -2.99
CA ALA A 85 -5.71 -28.04 -4.33
C ALA A 85 -5.42 -29.54 -4.57
N TYR A 86 -4.26 -30.03 -4.12
CA TYR A 86 -3.83 -31.41 -4.40
C TYR A 86 -4.21 -32.38 -3.29
N LEU A 87 -4.08 -31.98 -2.03
CA LEU A 87 -4.49 -32.84 -0.91
C LEU A 87 -5.99 -32.71 -0.60
N LYS A 88 -6.69 -31.80 -1.29
CA LYS A 88 -8.14 -31.56 -1.15
C LYS A 88 -8.60 -31.26 0.28
N VAL A 89 -7.70 -30.68 1.08
CA VAL A 89 -8.04 -30.23 2.41
C VAL A 89 -8.86 -28.94 2.31
N PRO A 90 -9.98 -28.78 3.01
CA PRO A 90 -10.77 -27.55 2.97
C PRO A 90 -9.92 -26.32 3.30
N ALA A 91 -10.00 -25.27 2.45
CA ALA A 91 -9.20 -24.05 2.58
C ALA A 91 -9.30 -23.40 3.97
N PHE A 92 -10.48 -23.40 4.55
CA PHE A 92 -10.71 -22.88 5.90
C PHE A 92 -9.81 -23.57 6.96
N ILE A 93 -9.64 -24.90 6.88
CA ILE A 93 -8.81 -25.65 7.86
C ILE A 93 -7.33 -25.33 7.65
N VAL A 94 -6.88 -25.32 6.41
CA VAL A 94 -5.47 -25.03 6.08
C VAL A 94 -5.09 -23.61 6.49
N THR A 95 -5.94 -22.65 6.17
CA THR A 95 -5.66 -21.24 6.45
C THR A 95 -5.82 -20.88 7.92
N LEU A 96 -6.73 -21.54 8.66
CA LEU A 96 -6.82 -21.40 10.11
C LEU A 96 -5.56 -21.96 10.80
N GLY A 97 -5.08 -23.12 10.37
CA GLY A 97 -3.79 -23.66 10.82
C GLY A 97 -2.64 -22.72 10.48
N GLY A 98 -2.61 -22.21 9.24
CA GLY A 98 -1.66 -21.22 8.79
C GLY A 98 -1.69 -19.93 9.62
N PHE A 99 -2.86 -19.45 9.99
CA PHE A 99 -3.00 -18.28 10.87
C PHE A 99 -2.22 -18.44 12.17
N LEU A 100 -2.34 -19.59 12.82
CA LEU A 100 -1.63 -19.86 14.09
C LEU A 100 -0.13 -20.05 13.87
N VAL A 101 0.26 -20.81 12.83
CA VAL A 101 1.66 -21.07 12.50
C VAL A 101 2.41 -19.79 12.18
N TRP A 102 1.90 -18.97 11.26
CA TRP A 102 2.59 -17.73 10.83
C TRP A 102 2.60 -16.70 11.93
N ARG A 103 1.57 -16.63 12.76
CA ARG A 103 1.56 -15.75 13.94
C ARG A 103 2.63 -16.16 14.95
N GLY A 104 2.74 -17.46 15.25
CA GLY A 104 3.80 -17.97 16.11
C GLY A 104 5.19 -17.78 15.54
N ALA A 105 5.36 -18.02 14.22
CA ALA A 105 6.61 -17.82 13.52
C ALA A 105 7.04 -16.33 13.50
N ALA A 106 6.12 -15.39 13.32
CA ALA A 106 6.40 -13.96 13.41
C ALA A 106 6.97 -13.57 14.79
N TRP A 107 6.35 -14.07 15.86
CA TRP A 107 6.87 -13.85 17.22
C TRP A 107 8.23 -14.51 17.42
N TRP A 108 8.42 -15.73 16.93
CA TRP A 108 9.67 -16.46 17.08
C TRP A 108 10.86 -15.76 16.41
N VAL A 109 10.66 -15.17 15.23
CA VAL A 109 11.69 -14.43 14.48
C VAL A 109 12.20 -13.22 15.26
N THR A 110 11.33 -12.51 15.94
CA THR A 110 11.70 -11.27 16.65
C THR A 110 11.78 -11.43 18.15
N MET A 111 11.33 -12.55 18.71
CA MET A 111 11.18 -12.77 20.17
C MET A 111 10.40 -11.63 20.85
N GLY A 112 9.45 -11.02 20.13
CA GLY A 112 8.65 -9.90 20.60
C GLY A 112 9.37 -8.56 20.71
N ARG A 113 10.63 -8.46 20.26
CA ARG A 113 11.39 -7.21 20.26
C ARG A 113 11.02 -6.33 19.07
N THR A 114 11.21 -5.02 19.24
CA THR A 114 11.09 -4.06 18.15
C THR A 114 12.33 -4.15 17.26
N VAL A 115 12.12 -4.29 15.96
CA VAL A 115 13.19 -4.31 14.95
C VAL A 115 13.39 -2.90 14.40
N ALA A 116 14.57 -2.33 14.66
CA ALA A 116 14.96 -0.99 14.21
C ALA A 116 16.51 -0.88 14.22
N PRO A 117 17.10 0.05 13.44
CA PRO A 117 16.50 0.99 12.50
C PRO A 117 16.16 0.33 11.15
N MET A 118 15.15 0.84 10.47
CA MET A 118 14.83 0.44 9.10
C MET A 118 15.44 1.40 8.09
N ASP A 119 15.68 0.92 6.87
CA ASP A 119 16.14 1.72 5.74
C ASP A 119 15.17 2.87 5.44
N GLN A 120 15.70 4.08 5.18
CA GLN A 120 14.89 5.27 4.95
C GLN A 120 14.00 5.14 3.69
N THR A 121 14.54 4.57 2.61
CA THR A 121 13.79 4.37 1.36
C THR A 121 12.62 3.40 1.57
N PHE A 122 12.86 2.33 2.35
CA PHE A 122 11.79 1.40 2.70
C PHE A 122 10.72 2.04 3.58
N GLN A 123 11.10 2.92 4.51
CA GLN A 123 10.15 3.68 5.32
C GLN A 123 9.22 4.56 4.47
N LEU A 124 9.71 5.13 3.37
CA LEU A 124 8.88 5.90 2.43
C LEU A 124 7.76 5.04 1.82
N LEU A 125 8.05 3.79 1.49
CA LEU A 125 7.03 2.85 0.99
C LEU A 125 5.96 2.54 2.03
N GLY A 126 6.33 2.54 3.31
CA GLY A 126 5.42 2.36 4.44
C GLY A 126 4.64 3.62 4.83
N GLY A 127 4.86 4.75 4.17
CA GLY A 127 4.19 6.01 4.49
C GLY A 127 4.68 6.64 5.80
N GLY A 128 5.97 6.54 6.10
CA GLY A 128 6.60 7.25 7.21
C GLY A 128 6.36 8.77 7.14
N PRO A 129 6.85 9.55 8.10
CA PRO A 129 6.56 10.99 8.19
C PRO A 129 6.85 11.77 6.90
N THR A 130 7.84 11.32 6.13
CA THR A 130 8.21 11.88 4.83
C THR A 130 7.69 11.06 3.64
N GLY A 131 6.94 9.99 3.88
CA GLY A 131 6.47 9.03 2.87
C GLY A 131 5.23 9.52 2.10
N ALA A 132 5.25 10.76 1.63
CA ALA A 132 4.21 11.37 0.80
C ALA A 132 4.83 12.12 -0.38
N ILE A 133 4.05 12.26 -1.45
CA ILE A 133 4.54 12.87 -2.69
C ILE A 133 4.53 14.41 -2.69
N GLY A 134 4.02 15.03 -1.63
CA GLY A 134 3.93 16.48 -1.48
C GLY A 134 2.73 17.11 -2.21
N PHE A 135 2.61 18.44 -2.08
CA PHE A 135 1.43 19.18 -2.52
C PHE A 135 1.19 19.10 -4.03
N TRP A 136 2.14 19.57 -4.84
CA TRP A 136 1.95 19.68 -6.28
C TRP A 136 1.80 18.32 -6.99
N PRO A 137 2.66 17.30 -6.70
CA PRO A 137 2.49 15.98 -7.29
C PRO A 137 1.15 15.34 -6.94
N SER A 138 0.58 15.60 -5.75
CA SER A 138 -0.73 15.09 -5.37
C SER A 138 -1.85 15.62 -6.26
N TRP A 139 -1.81 16.90 -6.64
CA TRP A 139 -2.77 17.48 -7.56
C TRP A 139 -2.63 16.94 -8.98
N ILE A 140 -1.37 16.70 -9.42
CA ILE A 140 -1.11 16.06 -10.74
C ILE A 140 -1.69 14.66 -10.78
N VAL A 141 -1.44 13.84 -9.74
CA VAL A 141 -1.99 12.48 -9.63
C VAL A 141 -3.52 12.53 -9.57
N GLY A 142 -4.10 13.45 -8.82
CA GLY A 142 -5.55 13.66 -8.78
C GLY A 142 -6.15 13.99 -10.14
N ALA A 143 -5.51 14.88 -10.89
CA ALA A 143 -5.93 15.23 -12.24
C ALA A 143 -5.83 14.04 -13.21
N LEU A 144 -4.73 13.26 -13.13
CA LEU A 144 -4.56 12.05 -13.93
C LEU A 144 -5.62 10.98 -13.58
N ALA A 145 -5.94 10.81 -12.31
CA ALA A 145 -7.00 9.91 -11.88
C ALA A 145 -8.38 10.34 -12.40
N CYS A 146 -8.69 11.64 -12.35
CA CYS A 146 -9.91 12.19 -12.95
C CYS A 146 -9.96 11.95 -14.48
N ALA A 147 -8.85 12.18 -15.18
CA ALA A 147 -8.75 11.89 -16.60
C ALA A 147 -8.96 10.39 -16.87
N GLY A 148 -8.37 9.52 -16.05
CA GLY A 148 -8.58 8.06 -16.10
C GLY A 148 -10.04 7.66 -15.95
N ILE A 149 -10.77 8.22 -14.97
CA ILE A 149 -12.20 7.99 -14.76
C ILE A 149 -13.00 8.38 -16.02
N VAL A 150 -12.75 9.56 -16.55
CA VAL A 150 -13.45 10.06 -17.76
C VAL A 150 -13.14 9.16 -18.97
N LEU A 151 -11.87 8.78 -19.16
CA LEU A 151 -11.47 7.87 -20.24
C LEU A 151 -12.11 6.49 -20.08
N MET A 152 -12.16 5.94 -18.87
CA MET A 152 -12.78 4.66 -18.59
C MET A 152 -14.28 4.68 -18.95
N ILE A 153 -15.01 5.73 -18.57
CA ILE A 153 -16.41 5.92 -18.93
C ILE A 153 -16.57 6.04 -20.46
N TYR A 154 -15.69 6.81 -21.11
CA TYR A 154 -15.69 6.98 -22.56
C TYR A 154 -15.46 5.64 -23.30
N PHE A 155 -14.42 4.88 -22.90
CA PHE A 155 -14.13 3.58 -23.51
C PHE A 155 -15.24 2.56 -23.24
N ALA A 156 -15.78 2.52 -22.02
CA ALA A 156 -16.91 1.66 -21.69
C ALA A 156 -18.14 1.97 -22.57
N ARG A 157 -18.44 3.27 -22.78
CA ARG A 157 -19.50 3.70 -23.68
C ARG A 157 -19.24 3.27 -25.13
N ARG A 158 -18.00 3.48 -25.62
CA ARG A 158 -17.58 3.09 -26.97
C ARG A 158 -17.70 1.58 -27.18
N GLN A 159 -17.30 0.79 -26.20
CA GLN A 159 -17.40 -0.67 -26.25
C GLN A 159 -18.87 -1.13 -26.27
N ARG A 160 -19.73 -0.58 -25.39
CA ARG A 160 -21.17 -0.87 -25.39
C ARG A 160 -21.81 -0.55 -26.74
N ARG A 161 -21.48 0.60 -27.35
CA ARG A 161 -21.95 0.99 -28.67
C ARG A 161 -21.51 0.01 -29.76
N ARG A 162 -20.24 -0.47 -29.68
CA ARG A 162 -19.69 -1.42 -30.66
C ARG A 162 -20.38 -2.78 -30.62
N PHE A 163 -20.79 -3.25 -29.45
CA PHE A 163 -21.44 -4.55 -29.26
C PHE A 163 -22.98 -4.49 -29.20
N GLY A 164 -23.58 -3.34 -29.52
CA GLY A 164 -25.03 -3.20 -29.54
C GLY A 164 -25.72 -3.24 -28.18
N PHE A 165 -24.99 -3.09 -27.07
CA PHE A 165 -25.57 -3.03 -25.73
C PHE A 165 -26.30 -1.70 -25.49
N PRO A 166 -27.34 -1.66 -24.63
CA PRO A 166 -28.06 -0.45 -24.31
C PRO A 166 -27.10 0.57 -23.68
N LEU A 167 -27.13 1.80 -24.21
CA LEU A 167 -26.31 2.91 -23.71
C LEU A 167 -26.98 3.54 -22.49
N ARG A 168 -26.18 3.88 -21.50
CA ARG A 168 -26.64 4.71 -20.38
C ARG A 168 -26.96 6.12 -20.86
N PRO A 169 -27.95 6.79 -20.29
CA PRO A 169 -28.21 8.19 -20.62
C PRO A 169 -27.01 9.08 -20.24
N MET A 170 -26.76 10.13 -21.03
CA MET A 170 -25.56 10.97 -20.85
C MET A 170 -25.50 11.64 -19.48
N TRP A 171 -26.67 11.99 -18.91
CA TRP A 171 -26.69 12.56 -17.56
C TRP A 171 -26.17 11.58 -16.49
N ALA A 172 -26.48 10.29 -16.59
CA ALA A 172 -26.01 9.28 -15.64
C ALA A 172 -24.50 9.04 -15.76
N GLU A 173 -23.94 9.10 -16.97
CA GLU A 173 -22.48 9.03 -17.16
C GLU A 173 -21.78 10.30 -16.63
N GLY A 174 -22.41 11.48 -16.86
CA GLY A 174 -21.95 12.75 -16.33
C GLY A 174 -21.96 12.80 -14.78
N THR A 175 -23.04 12.31 -14.16
CA THR A 175 -23.10 12.22 -12.68
C THR A 175 -22.07 11.25 -12.12
N LEU A 176 -21.84 10.10 -12.74
CA LEU A 176 -20.81 9.17 -12.31
C LEU A 176 -19.41 9.77 -12.43
N ALA A 177 -19.11 10.45 -13.55
CA ALA A 177 -17.85 11.15 -13.73
C ALA A 177 -17.68 12.28 -12.68
N GLY A 178 -18.72 13.08 -12.48
CA GLY A 178 -18.71 14.18 -11.51
C GLY A 178 -18.51 13.72 -10.07
N LEU A 179 -19.22 12.67 -9.65
CA LEU A 179 -19.06 12.09 -8.31
C LEU A 179 -17.68 11.44 -8.14
N GLY A 180 -17.21 10.68 -9.16
CA GLY A 180 -15.89 10.06 -9.10
C GLY A 180 -14.76 11.08 -9.04
N CYS A 181 -14.76 12.07 -9.93
CA CYS A 181 -13.77 13.15 -9.92
C CYS A 181 -13.89 14.01 -8.65
N GLY A 182 -15.10 14.31 -8.19
CA GLY A 182 -15.35 15.05 -6.95
C GLY A 182 -14.78 14.32 -5.73
N ALA A 183 -14.98 13.01 -5.63
CA ALA A 183 -14.41 12.19 -4.54
C ALA A 183 -12.87 12.19 -4.57
N VAL A 184 -12.26 12.02 -5.77
CA VAL A 184 -10.80 12.07 -5.92
C VAL A 184 -10.24 13.42 -5.53
N LEU A 185 -10.82 14.52 -6.03
CA LEU A 185 -10.34 15.86 -5.73
C LEU A 185 -10.54 16.23 -4.25
N ALA A 186 -11.65 15.80 -3.64
CA ALA A 186 -11.87 15.94 -2.21
C ALA A 186 -10.83 15.18 -1.38
N ALA A 187 -10.49 13.94 -1.79
CA ALA A 187 -9.45 13.16 -1.13
C ALA A 187 -8.06 13.83 -1.24
N VAL A 188 -7.72 14.36 -2.43
CA VAL A 188 -6.47 15.11 -2.64
C VAL A 188 -6.44 16.38 -1.80
N TRP A 189 -7.55 17.12 -1.75
CA TRP A 189 -7.67 18.32 -0.94
C TRP A 189 -7.49 18.03 0.55
N VAL A 190 -8.16 16.99 1.05
CA VAL A 190 -8.01 16.53 2.43
C VAL A 190 -6.57 16.10 2.72
N ALA A 191 -5.94 15.31 1.84
CA ALA A 191 -4.55 14.89 2.03
C ALA A 191 -3.57 16.06 2.10
N ASN A 192 -3.80 17.10 1.29
CA ASN A 192 -3.00 18.33 1.30
C ASN A 192 -3.31 19.29 2.46
N SER A 193 -4.45 19.11 3.14
CA SER A 193 -4.82 19.94 4.30
C SER A 193 -4.10 19.54 5.60
N TYR A 194 -3.37 18.40 5.59
CA TYR A 194 -2.63 17.92 6.75
C TYR A 194 -1.16 18.31 6.65
N PRO A 195 -0.65 19.17 7.54
CA PRO A 195 0.78 19.52 7.60
C PRO A 195 1.58 18.41 8.27
N TRP A 196 2.86 18.38 7.99
CA TRP A 196 3.81 17.55 8.72
C TRP A 196 3.81 17.90 10.21
N PRO A 197 4.11 16.92 11.09
CA PRO A 197 4.37 17.23 12.49
C PRO A 197 5.51 18.25 12.61
N VAL A 198 5.30 19.27 13.42
CA VAL A 198 6.21 20.44 13.52
C VAL A 198 7.68 20.03 13.71
N ARG A 199 7.96 19.10 14.64
CA ARG A 199 9.32 18.62 14.89
C ARG A 199 10.00 17.96 13.69
N ILE A 200 9.24 17.36 12.79
CA ILE A 200 9.76 16.70 11.59
C ILE A 200 10.02 17.75 10.52
N ALA A 201 9.13 18.72 10.37
CA ALA A 201 9.29 19.83 9.46
C ALA A 201 10.53 20.68 9.85
N GLU A 202 10.74 20.94 11.14
CA GLU A 202 11.91 21.66 11.66
C GLU A 202 13.22 20.90 11.36
N ARG A 203 13.29 19.62 11.69
CA ARG A 203 14.47 18.79 11.38
C ARG A 203 14.79 18.72 9.89
N TYR A 204 13.75 18.66 9.07
CA TYR A 204 13.90 18.67 7.61
C TYR A 204 14.44 20.03 7.14
N ALA A 205 13.94 21.13 7.70
CA ALA A 205 14.41 22.49 7.40
C ALA A 205 15.88 22.66 7.81
N GLU A 206 16.25 22.25 9.02
CA GLU A 206 17.63 22.30 9.50
C GLU A 206 18.58 21.50 8.61
N ALA A 207 18.19 20.26 8.24
CA ALA A 207 19.00 19.39 7.39
C ALA A 207 19.20 19.94 5.96
N ASN A 208 18.24 20.74 5.46
CA ASN A 208 18.31 21.30 4.10
C ASN A 208 18.65 22.81 4.08
N GLY A 209 18.95 23.42 5.22
CA GLY A 209 19.29 24.84 5.30
C GLY A 209 18.14 25.77 4.94
N ILE A 210 16.88 25.32 5.14
CA ILE A 210 15.68 26.12 4.84
C ILE A 210 15.39 27.01 6.05
N PRO A 211 15.25 28.35 5.88
CA PRO A 211 14.91 29.23 6.98
C PRO A 211 13.52 28.92 7.51
N ILE A 212 13.41 28.77 8.84
CA ILE A 212 12.12 28.53 9.49
C ILE A 212 11.43 29.89 9.73
N PRO A 213 10.23 30.13 9.16
CA PRO A 213 9.46 31.35 9.37
C PRO A 213 9.06 31.51 10.85
N GLU A 214 8.85 32.74 11.33
CA GLU A 214 8.39 33.03 12.71
C GLU A 214 7.07 32.36 13.10
N GLY A 215 6.25 31.91 12.10
CA GLY A 215 5.00 31.17 12.29
C GLY A 215 5.14 29.65 12.25
N GLY A 216 6.38 29.10 12.17
CA GLY A 216 6.62 27.68 11.94
C GLY A 216 6.56 27.25 10.48
N LEU A 217 7.26 26.18 10.12
CA LEU A 217 7.24 25.64 8.76
C LEU A 217 6.11 24.65 8.60
N THR A 218 5.17 24.96 7.70
CA THR A 218 4.07 24.06 7.33
C THR A 218 4.36 23.41 5.99
N ILE A 219 4.65 22.11 6.02
CA ILE A 219 4.83 21.29 4.80
C ILE A 219 3.60 20.40 4.68
N ALA A 220 2.87 20.50 3.56
CA ALA A 220 1.73 19.61 3.30
C ALA A 220 2.24 18.20 2.97
N HIS A 221 1.62 17.17 3.56
CA HIS A 221 1.99 15.78 3.27
C HIS A 221 1.69 15.41 1.81
N GLY A 222 0.52 15.76 1.33
CA GLY A 222 0.01 15.22 0.08
C GLY A 222 -0.46 13.77 0.21
N ILE A 223 -0.57 13.08 -0.91
CA ILE A 223 -0.97 11.67 -0.95
C ILE A 223 0.19 10.80 -0.45
N ALA A 224 -0.11 9.88 0.46
CA ALA A 224 0.88 8.93 0.95
C ALA A 224 1.26 7.91 -0.13
N ILE A 225 2.53 7.55 -0.21
CA ILE A 225 3.06 6.57 -1.17
C ILE A 225 2.31 5.22 -1.09
N PRO A 226 1.99 4.66 0.11
CA PRO A 226 1.20 3.42 0.20
C PRO A 226 -0.16 3.48 -0.48
N VAL A 227 -0.80 4.66 -0.47
CA VAL A 227 -2.09 4.86 -1.15
C VAL A 227 -1.92 4.75 -2.67
N LEU A 228 -0.84 5.32 -3.22
CA LEU A 228 -0.53 5.19 -4.65
C LEU A 228 -0.24 3.74 -5.04
N VAL A 229 0.50 3.01 -4.20
CA VAL A 229 0.74 1.57 -4.40
C VAL A 229 -0.57 0.80 -4.38
N ALA A 230 -1.46 1.07 -3.42
CA ALA A 230 -2.76 0.42 -3.33
C ALA A 230 -3.62 0.67 -4.57
N VAL A 231 -3.67 1.91 -5.06
CA VAL A 231 -4.40 2.27 -6.30
C VAL A 231 -3.77 1.64 -7.54
N GLY A 232 -2.44 1.50 -7.58
CA GLY A 232 -1.75 0.87 -8.71
C GLY A 232 -1.91 -0.64 -8.77
N VAL A 233 -2.20 -1.30 -7.65
CA VAL A 233 -2.43 -2.75 -7.55
C VAL A 233 -3.91 -3.12 -7.76
N ALA A 234 -4.85 -2.22 -7.42
CA ALA A 234 -6.30 -2.45 -7.54
C ALA A 234 -6.79 -2.33 -8.99
#